data_20bbdda145a3b19287daa40677f43a73
#
_entry.id   20bbdda145a3b19287daa40677f43a73
#
_cell.length_a   1.000
_cell.length_b   1.000
_cell.length_c   1.000
_cell.angle_alpha   90.00
_cell.angle_beta   90.00
_cell.angle_gamma   90.00
#
_symmetry.space_group_name_H-M   'P 1'
#
loop_
_entity.id
_entity.type
_entity.pdbx_description
1 polymer ?
#
loop_
_entity_poly.entity_id
_entity_poly.type
_entity_poly.pdbx_seq_one_letter_code
_entity_poly.pdbx_strand_id
1 'polypeptide(L)'
;MKLAVVFICLLSALLGGCSWFPGQGPSTNEVLEQGQVGNEILFDVIEVDDRVVSAVLTRPKESFARRFKGDAQPPEVKIAAGDTISVLIWESAAGGLFSDAPPSGTQPGTAPGIEPLAPEAAPPVGQLQGERGAPSPSSRRPLGLPRGQEAQRPSGNPSQPFSIEAAAASGRPSALIPDQEVEADGAISVPYAGRIPAAGRLPTEVQQTIEARLARKALEPQALVIVKKSAANAVTVNGEVVAGARISLSPGGYKLLDIIAAAGGAKAPAHDIFVRLSRDGRTAAIPLQQLVSNPSDDIYARPGDVLTLVRVPQTFSVFGATGRNAEIPFGAEINLGEALGRSQGLADDLAKPEGVFLFRYEPNAVVRALDQPIATAAAGEVSPVVYRFNLRDGKTYLLAQEFPIHDKDVIFVADAPAAQIYKFFTALNQVTGPIVTGLVTCHYANC
;
A
#
# COMPACT_ATOMS: atom_id res chain seq x y z
N MET A 1 43.54 66.77 -5.69
CA MET A 1 42.16 66.94 -6.14
C MET A 1 41.74 65.97 -7.24
N LYS A 2 42.56 65.74 -8.27
CA LYS A 2 42.19 64.80 -9.37
C LYS A 2 42.06 63.34 -8.92
N LEU A 3 42.86 62.85 -7.98
CA LEU A 3 42.83 61.50 -7.46
C LEU A 3 41.54 61.16 -6.63
N ALA A 4 41.07 62.16 -5.85
CA ALA A 4 39.87 62.01 -5.05
C ALA A 4 38.59 61.95 -5.91
N VAL A 5 38.55 62.70 -7.03
CA VAL A 5 37.41 62.65 -7.96
C VAL A 5 37.33 61.31 -8.70
N VAL A 6 38.49 60.76 -9.08
CA VAL A 6 38.52 59.41 -9.69
C VAL A 6 38.07 58.31 -8.70
N PHE A 7 38.45 58.44 -7.43
CA PHE A 7 38.02 57.48 -6.39
C PHE A 7 36.52 57.58 -6.09
N ILE A 8 35.95 58.78 -6.12
CA ILE A 8 34.50 59.00 -5.91
C ILE A 8 33.71 58.48 -7.14
N CYS A 9 34.20 58.71 -8.36
CA CYS A 9 33.57 58.17 -9.56
C CYS A 9 33.66 56.63 -9.65
N LEU A 10 34.75 56.01 -9.20
CA LEU A 10 34.86 54.54 -9.10
C LEU A 10 33.92 53.98 -8.02
N LEU A 11 33.79 54.67 -6.87
CA LEU A 11 32.89 54.28 -5.80
C LEU A 11 31.42 54.40 -6.20
N SER A 12 31.06 55.44 -6.98
CA SER A 12 29.67 55.58 -7.48
C SER A 12 29.33 54.58 -8.61
N ALA A 13 30.30 54.16 -9.40
CA ALA A 13 30.11 53.07 -10.38
C ALA A 13 29.95 51.69 -9.75
N LEU A 14 30.55 51.48 -8.57
CA LEU A 14 30.39 50.27 -7.77
C LEU A 14 29.02 50.18 -7.06
N LEU A 15 28.39 51.30 -6.73
CA LEU A 15 27.09 51.35 -6.06
C LEU A 15 25.89 51.14 -7.00
N GLY A 16 26.09 51.27 -8.35
CA GLY A 16 25.03 51.02 -9.35
C GLY A 16 24.90 49.58 -9.78
N GLY A 17 25.74 48.64 -9.31
CA GLY A 17 25.87 47.30 -9.83
C GLY A 17 25.18 46.19 -9.02
N CYS A 18 24.33 46.54 -8.05
CA CYS A 18 23.72 45.53 -7.13
C CYS A 18 22.75 44.56 -7.77
N SER A 19 22.33 44.73 -9.04
CA SER A 19 21.44 43.80 -9.75
C SER A 19 22.15 42.72 -10.56
N TRP A 20 23.48 42.65 -10.55
CA TRP A 20 24.26 41.74 -11.40
C TRP A 20 24.78 40.49 -10.68
N PHE A 21 24.50 40.34 -9.39
CA PHE A 21 24.86 39.11 -8.68
C PHE A 21 23.77 38.07 -8.85
N PRO A 22 24.13 36.84 -9.27
CA PRO A 22 23.17 35.74 -9.44
C PRO A 22 22.55 35.42 -8.06
N GLY A 23 21.27 35.77 -7.90
CA GLY A 23 20.44 35.28 -6.80
C GLY A 23 20.15 33.78 -6.96
N GLN A 24 19.91 33.07 -5.85
CA GLN A 24 19.51 31.65 -5.93
C GLN A 24 18.04 31.45 -6.34
N GLY A 25 17.35 32.51 -6.76
CA GLY A 25 15.95 32.50 -7.15
C GLY A 25 15.32 33.90 -7.05
N PRO A 26 14.05 34.03 -7.42
CA PRO A 26 13.35 35.30 -7.40
C PRO A 26 13.16 35.82 -5.97
N SER A 27 13.16 37.15 -5.82
CA SER A 27 12.79 37.81 -4.58
C SER A 27 11.28 37.69 -4.31
N THR A 28 10.84 37.98 -3.07
CA THR A 28 9.40 37.98 -2.72
C THR A 28 8.57 38.85 -3.67
N ASN A 29 9.07 40.03 -4.04
CA ASN A 29 8.37 40.96 -4.92
C ASN A 29 8.31 40.41 -6.37
N GLU A 30 9.39 39.81 -6.85
CA GLU A 30 9.43 39.20 -8.17
C GLU A 30 8.46 38.02 -8.29
N VAL A 31 8.32 37.20 -7.25
CA VAL A 31 7.30 36.12 -7.25
C VAL A 31 5.88 36.70 -7.32
N LEU A 32 5.63 37.79 -6.57
CA LEU A 32 4.32 38.44 -6.57
C LEU A 32 4.00 39.11 -7.90
N GLU A 33 4.99 39.72 -8.56
CA GLU A 33 4.84 40.41 -9.85
C GLU A 33 4.73 39.43 -11.03
N GLN A 34 5.38 38.26 -10.96
CA GLN A 34 5.39 37.26 -12.02
C GLN A 34 4.07 36.46 -12.12
N GLY A 35 3.17 36.55 -11.13
CA GLY A 35 1.84 35.92 -11.19
C GLY A 35 0.98 36.44 -12.35
N GLN A 36 1.28 37.67 -12.82
CA GLN A 36 0.56 38.31 -13.92
C GLN A 36 1.55 38.85 -14.97
N VAL A 37 1.46 38.31 -16.19
CA VAL A 37 2.23 38.79 -17.34
C VAL A 37 1.26 39.33 -18.40
N GLY A 38 1.19 40.69 -18.49
CA GLY A 38 0.23 41.33 -19.36
C GLY A 38 -1.23 41.11 -18.92
N ASN A 39 -2.02 40.46 -19.79
CA ASN A 39 -3.43 40.16 -19.48
C ASN A 39 -3.64 38.67 -19.12
N GLU A 40 -2.57 37.88 -19.03
CA GLU A 40 -2.63 36.46 -18.67
C GLU A 40 -2.23 36.24 -17.22
N ILE A 41 -3.08 35.56 -16.46
CA ILE A 41 -2.79 35.09 -15.12
C ILE A 41 -2.07 33.75 -15.28
N LEU A 42 -0.77 33.74 -14.93
CA LEU A 42 0.05 32.52 -14.98
C LEU A 42 -0.21 31.65 -13.74
N PHE A 43 -0.33 32.26 -12.59
CA PHE A 43 -0.70 31.63 -11.31
C PHE A 43 -1.20 32.69 -10.33
N ASP A 44 -2.05 32.27 -9.40
CA ASP A 44 -2.50 33.13 -8.31
C ASP A 44 -1.64 32.93 -7.07
N VAL A 45 -1.28 34.01 -6.40
CA VAL A 45 -0.59 33.99 -5.11
C VAL A 45 -1.61 34.19 -4.00
N ILE A 46 -1.78 33.16 -3.20
CA ILE A 46 -2.78 33.12 -2.12
C ILE A 46 -2.08 33.19 -0.79
N GLU A 47 -2.42 34.18 0.03
CA GLU A 47 -1.95 34.27 1.41
C GLU A 47 -2.67 33.21 2.26
N VAL A 48 -1.91 32.41 3.02
CA VAL A 48 -2.48 31.28 3.76
C VAL A 48 -3.11 31.75 5.05
N ASP A 49 -4.40 31.52 5.17
CA ASP A 49 -5.23 31.72 6.36
C ASP A 49 -6.01 30.43 6.71
N ASP A 50 -6.84 30.50 7.77
CA ASP A 50 -7.67 29.34 8.20
C ASP A 50 -8.62 28.85 7.10
N ARG A 51 -9.14 29.74 6.24
CA ARG A 51 -10.03 29.36 5.12
C ARG A 51 -9.29 28.55 4.08
N VAL A 52 -8.07 28.96 3.75
CA VAL A 52 -7.22 28.29 2.78
C VAL A 52 -6.86 26.89 3.28
N VAL A 53 -6.41 26.76 4.53
CA VAL A 53 -6.11 25.45 5.13
C VAL A 53 -7.34 24.56 5.11
N SER A 54 -8.51 25.04 5.52
CA SER A 54 -9.76 24.30 5.51
C SER A 54 -10.15 23.84 4.09
N ALA A 55 -9.99 24.70 3.07
CA ALA A 55 -10.27 24.35 1.69
C ALA A 55 -9.34 23.27 1.14
N VAL A 56 -8.04 23.35 1.45
CA VAL A 56 -7.04 22.36 1.05
C VAL A 56 -7.28 21.02 1.74
N LEU A 57 -7.66 21.00 3.02
CA LEU A 57 -7.98 19.78 3.76
C LEU A 57 -9.23 19.08 3.23
N THR A 58 -10.19 19.82 2.67
CA THR A 58 -11.40 19.27 2.06
C THR A 58 -11.22 18.79 0.62
N ARG A 59 -9.97 18.79 0.11
CA ARG A 59 -9.64 18.29 -1.23
C ARG A 59 -10.26 16.91 -1.48
N PRO A 60 -11.00 16.71 -2.60
CA PRO A 60 -11.57 15.41 -2.93
C PRO A 60 -10.46 14.38 -3.18
N LYS A 61 -10.30 13.43 -2.28
CA LYS A 61 -9.40 12.28 -2.51
C LYS A 61 -10.07 11.30 -3.48
N GLU A 62 -9.30 10.69 -4.39
CA GLU A 62 -9.78 9.58 -5.20
C GLU A 62 -10.26 8.45 -4.28
N SER A 63 -11.33 7.74 -4.68
CA SER A 63 -11.94 6.70 -3.87
C SER A 63 -12.49 5.59 -4.76
N PHE A 64 -12.16 4.34 -4.44
CA PHE A 64 -12.70 3.19 -5.15
C PHE A 64 -14.21 3.10 -4.96
N ALA A 65 -14.73 3.35 -3.76
CA ALA A 65 -16.15 3.33 -3.49
C ALA A 65 -16.94 4.34 -4.36
N ARG A 66 -16.36 5.50 -4.63
CA ARG A 66 -16.97 6.50 -5.52
C ARG A 66 -16.82 6.15 -6.99
N ARG A 67 -15.67 5.64 -7.40
CA ARG A 67 -15.36 5.32 -8.79
C ARG A 67 -16.11 4.09 -9.28
N PHE A 68 -16.21 3.06 -8.42
CA PHE A 68 -16.84 1.77 -8.70
C PHE A 68 -18.11 1.61 -7.87
N LYS A 69 -19.10 2.49 -8.11
CA LYS A 69 -20.39 2.48 -7.41
C LYS A 69 -21.12 1.15 -7.62
N GLY A 70 -21.74 0.61 -6.56
CA GLY A 70 -22.53 -0.61 -6.61
C GLY A 70 -21.81 -1.89 -6.15
N ASP A 71 -20.54 -1.80 -5.74
CA ASP A 71 -19.71 -2.96 -5.38
C ASP A 71 -19.68 -3.27 -3.88
N ALA A 72 -20.74 -2.89 -3.16
CA ALA A 72 -20.89 -3.14 -1.73
C ALA A 72 -21.26 -4.59 -1.38
N GLN A 73 -21.69 -5.39 -2.37
CA GLN A 73 -22.06 -6.80 -2.18
C GLN A 73 -21.06 -7.72 -2.88
N PRO A 74 -20.77 -8.91 -2.29
CA PRO A 74 -19.94 -9.89 -2.96
C PRO A 74 -20.55 -10.29 -4.31
N PRO A 75 -19.72 -10.47 -5.35
CA PRO A 75 -20.20 -10.91 -6.65
C PRO A 75 -20.70 -12.35 -6.57
N GLU A 76 -21.77 -12.67 -7.30
CA GLU A 76 -22.19 -14.04 -7.49
C GLU A 76 -21.16 -14.78 -8.34
N VAL A 77 -20.49 -15.76 -7.75
CA VAL A 77 -19.50 -16.60 -8.45
C VAL A 77 -20.21 -17.78 -9.09
N LYS A 78 -20.46 -17.71 -10.39
CA LYS A 78 -21.03 -18.78 -11.20
C LYS A 78 -19.94 -19.70 -11.75
N ILE A 79 -20.24 -20.97 -11.84
CA ILE A 79 -19.34 -21.96 -12.46
C ILE A 79 -19.17 -21.60 -13.94
N ALA A 80 -17.95 -21.72 -14.44
CA ALA A 80 -17.63 -21.49 -15.85
C ALA A 80 -17.00 -22.74 -16.50
N ALA A 81 -17.04 -22.81 -17.82
CA ALA A 81 -16.28 -23.82 -18.55
C ALA A 81 -14.77 -23.66 -18.26
N GLY A 82 -14.08 -24.74 -18.02
CA GLY A 82 -12.67 -24.80 -17.60
C GLY A 82 -12.44 -24.66 -16.09
N ASP A 83 -13.51 -24.50 -15.29
CA ASP A 83 -13.40 -24.53 -13.82
C ASP A 83 -13.15 -25.95 -13.34
N THR A 84 -12.29 -26.12 -12.33
CA THR A 84 -12.07 -27.39 -11.65
C THR A 84 -13.00 -27.51 -10.45
N ILE A 85 -13.87 -28.50 -10.45
CA ILE A 85 -14.82 -28.76 -9.38
C ILE A 85 -14.65 -30.14 -8.77
N SER A 86 -14.91 -30.23 -7.49
CA SER A 86 -15.00 -31.45 -6.71
C SER A 86 -16.44 -31.65 -6.28
N VAL A 87 -16.95 -32.86 -6.43
CA VAL A 87 -18.29 -33.24 -6.03
C VAL A 87 -18.22 -34.33 -4.98
N LEU A 88 -18.79 -34.11 -3.82
CA LEU A 88 -18.96 -35.11 -2.79
C LEU A 88 -20.44 -35.45 -2.68
N ILE A 89 -20.76 -36.76 -2.74
CA ILE A 89 -22.13 -37.26 -2.62
C ILE A 89 -22.18 -38.24 -1.45
N TRP A 90 -23.20 -38.10 -0.59
CA TRP A 90 -23.45 -39.05 0.50
C TRP A 90 -24.94 -39.39 0.60
N GLU A 91 -25.22 -40.51 1.23
CA GLU A 91 -26.57 -41.02 1.48
C GLU A 91 -26.86 -41.09 2.98
N SER A 92 -28.13 -40.98 3.34
CA SER A 92 -28.54 -40.98 4.76
C SER A 92 -28.54 -42.38 5.39
N ALA A 93 -28.55 -43.47 4.59
CA ALA A 93 -28.63 -44.85 5.07
C ALA A 93 -27.46 -45.73 4.61
N ALA A 94 -27.01 -46.63 5.46
CA ALA A 94 -26.05 -47.68 5.11
C ALA A 94 -26.68 -48.71 4.13
N GLY A 95 -25.94 -49.08 3.09
CA GLY A 95 -26.41 -50.01 2.07
C GLY A 95 -26.97 -49.37 0.79
N GLY A 96 -26.83 -48.04 0.66
CA GLY A 96 -27.20 -47.30 -0.54
C GLY A 96 -26.20 -47.48 -1.71
N LEU A 97 -26.46 -46.71 -2.78
CA LEU A 97 -25.72 -46.77 -4.07
C LEU A 97 -24.23 -46.45 -3.94
N PHE A 98 -23.86 -45.66 -2.95
CA PHE A 98 -22.48 -45.21 -2.68
C PHE A 98 -21.85 -45.88 -1.46
N SER A 99 -22.46 -46.92 -0.90
CA SER A 99 -21.86 -47.69 0.18
C SER A 99 -20.90 -48.71 -0.36
N ASP A 100 -19.61 -48.60 -0.03
CA ASP A 100 -18.65 -49.71 -0.17
C ASP A 100 -19.00 -50.79 0.85
N ALA A 101 -20.08 -51.53 0.64
CA ALA A 101 -20.31 -52.78 1.36
C ALA A 101 -19.34 -53.80 0.76
N PRO A 102 -18.43 -54.41 1.54
CA PRO A 102 -17.69 -55.54 1.07
C PRO A 102 -18.73 -56.62 0.71
N PRO A 103 -18.53 -57.40 -0.38
CA PRO A 103 -19.47 -58.42 -0.78
C PRO A 103 -19.71 -59.39 0.34
N SER A 104 -20.95 -59.43 0.84
CA SER A 104 -21.40 -60.40 1.84
C SER A 104 -21.38 -61.77 1.22
N GLY A 105 -20.31 -62.49 1.41
CA GLY A 105 -20.22 -63.84 0.91
C GLY A 105 -18.81 -64.38 0.98
N THR A 106 -18.39 -64.81 2.13
CA THR A 106 -17.68 -66.06 2.41
C THR A 106 -17.09 -65.97 3.83
N GLN A 107 -17.66 -66.64 4.80
CA GLN A 107 -16.95 -66.96 6.02
C GLN A 107 -15.70 -67.78 5.67
N PRO A 108 -14.50 -67.38 6.05
CA PRO A 108 -13.35 -68.27 5.96
C PRO A 108 -13.45 -69.26 7.11
N GLY A 109 -13.54 -70.56 6.68
CA GLY A 109 -13.42 -71.66 7.61
C GLY A 109 -12.13 -71.63 8.39
N THR A 110 -12.25 -72.03 9.64
CA THR A 110 -11.20 -72.26 10.61
C THR A 110 -10.08 -73.13 10.02
N ALA A 111 -8.90 -72.58 9.83
CA ALA A 111 -7.67 -73.33 9.54
C ALA A 111 -6.84 -73.47 10.81
N PRO A 112 -6.21 -74.63 11.08
CA PRO A 112 -5.55 -74.93 12.36
C PRO A 112 -4.17 -74.22 12.45
N GLY A 113 -3.83 -74.02 13.70
CA GLY A 113 -2.72 -73.20 14.21
C GLY A 113 -1.34 -73.47 13.60
N ILE A 114 -0.62 -72.35 13.55
CA ILE A 114 0.83 -72.31 13.48
C ILE A 114 1.30 -71.36 14.61
N GLU A 115 2.10 -71.95 15.54
CA GLU A 115 2.75 -71.25 16.64
C GLU A 115 3.72 -70.15 16.09
N PRO A 116 3.82 -68.99 16.75
CA PRO A 116 4.83 -68.00 16.39
C PRO A 116 6.18 -68.31 17.02
N LEU A 117 7.22 -68.47 16.20
CA LEU A 117 8.62 -68.46 16.63
C LEU A 117 9.02 -67.06 17.15
N ALA A 118 9.68 -67.07 18.32
CA ALA A 118 10.26 -65.88 18.93
C ALA A 118 11.44 -65.32 18.09
N PRO A 119 11.63 -63.98 18.03
CA PRO A 119 12.80 -63.38 17.40
C PRO A 119 13.99 -63.41 18.37
N GLU A 120 15.11 -63.89 17.86
CA GLU A 120 16.45 -63.95 18.41
C GLU A 120 17.08 -62.56 18.62
N ALA A 121 17.82 -62.41 19.71
CA ALA A 121 18.46 -61.19 20.14
C ALA A 121 19.71 -60.82 19.31
N ALA A 122 19.86 -59.61 18.93
CA ALA A 122 21.10 -59.03 18.37
C ALA A 122 21.94 -58.38 19.46
N PRO A 123 23.31 -58.44 19.37
CA PRO A 123 24.23 -58.06 20.43
C PRO A 123 24.55 -56.55 20.44
N PRO A 124 25.14 -56.03 21.56
CA PRO A 124 25.41 -54.59 21.77
C PRO A 124 26.74 -54.14 21.17
N VAL A 125 26.76 -52.95 20.64
CA VAL A 125 28.01 -52.25 20.26
C VAL A 125 28.19 -50.98 21.04
N GLY A 126 29.17 -50.96 21.83
CA GLY A 126 30.26 -50.09 22.19
C GLY A 126 30.04 -48.61 22.43
N GLN A 127 30.26 -48.24 23.68
CA GLN A 127 30.53 -46.88 24.17
C GLN A 127 31.81 -46.30 23.60
N LEU A 128 31.85 -45.01 23.32
CA LEU A 128 33.03 -44.18 23.45
C LEU A 128 32.71 -42.87 24.14
N GLN A 129 33.44 -42.65 25.22
CA GLN A 129 33.46 -41.49 26.11
C GLN A 129 34.16 -40.30 25.45
N GLY A 130 33.79 -39.11 25.87
CA GLY A 130 34.54 -37.88 25.63
C GLY A 130 34.01 -36.71 26.47
N GLU A 131 34.71 -36.47 27.54
CA GLU A 131 34.52 -35.56 28.67
C GLU A 131 34.61 -34.06 28.37
N ARG A 132 34.11 -33.29 29.37
CA ARG A 132 34.45 -31.92 29.85
C ARG A 132 33.56 -30.81 29.30
N GLY A 133 32.96 -29.96 30.10
CA GLY A 133 33.05 -29.59 31.51
C GLY A 133 32.06 -28.46 31.79
N ALA A 134 31.63 -28.37 33.01
CA ALA A 134 30.59 -27.59 33.67
C ALA A 134 30.90 -26.06 33.76
N PRO A 135 30.13 -25.21 34.52
CA PRO A 135 28.96 -25.45 35.40
C PRO A 135 27.80 -24.45 35.31
N SER A 136 26.70 -24.81 35.93
CA SER A 136 25.56 -23.99 36.29
C SER A 136 25.83 -22.99 37.42
N PRO A 137 24.86 -22.04 37.69
CA PRO A 137 24.26 -22.05 39.01
C PRO A 137 22.73 -21.88 39.06
N SER A 138 22.12 -22.74 39.83
CA SER A 138 21.26 -22.58 41.02
C SER A 138 20.18 -21.48 40.98
N SER A 139 18.95 -21.82 41.05
CA SER A 139 18.06 -22.17 42.15
C SER A 139 17.09 -21.07 42.52
N ARG A 140 15.79 -21.39 42.49
CA ARG A 140 14.86 -21.21 43.63
C ARG A 140 13.49 -21.70 43.28
N ARG A 141 13.04 -22.75 43.94
CA ARG A 141 11.62 -23.14 44.12
C ARG A 141 11.00 -22.25 45.19
N PRO A 142 9.71 -22.00 45.14
CA PRO A 142 8.83 -22.18 46.30
C PRO A 142 7.64 -23.09 46.02
N LEU A 143 7.47 -23.97 46.94
CA LEU A 143 6.33 -24.59 47.61
C LEU A 143 4.94 -24.58 46.97
N GLY A 144 4.38 -25.76 46.99
CA GLY A 144 3.12 -26.16 46.43
C GLY A 144 1.87 -25.74 47.23
N LEU A 145 0.77 -25.84 46.51
CA LEU A 145 -0.60 -25.98 47.05
C LEU A 145 -1.37 -27.01 46.18
N PRO A 146 -2.43 -27.62 46.70
CA PRO A 146 -2.86 -28.95 46.29
C PRO A 146 -3.76 -28.94 45.04
N ARG A 147 -3.65 -30.05 44.29
CA ARG A 147 -4.48 -30.41 43.12
C ARG A 147 -5.96 -30.44 43.45
N GLY A 148 -6.73 -29.52 42.85
CA GLY A 148 -8.16 -29.73 42.61
C GLY A 148 -8.33 -30.41 41.25
N GLN A 149 -9.12 -31.45 41.21
CA GLN A 149 -9.55 -32.15 39.99
C GLN A 149 -10.38 -31.20 39.13
N GLU A 150 -9.80 -30.72 38.04
CA GLU A 150 -10.55 -30.03 37.00
C GLU A 150 -11.05 -31.04 35.98
N ALA A 151 -12.35 -31.07 35.85
CA ALA A 151 -13.06 -31.80 34.83
C ALA A 151 -12.59 -31.37 33.44
N GLN A 152 -12.16 -32.31 32.64
CA GLN A 152 -11.85 -32.11 31.22
C GLN A 152 -13.10 -31.64 30.46
N ARG A 153 -13.18 -30.35 30.19
CA ARG A 153 -14.08 -29.82 29.13
C ARG A 153 -13.43 -30.10 27.77
N PRO A 154 -14.15 -30.64 26.80
CA PRO A 154 -13.64 -30.79 25.47
C PRO A 154 -13.48 -29.37 24.87
N SER A 155 -12.22 -28.94 24.66
CA SER A 155 -11.93 -27.71 23.94
C SER A 155 -12.18 -27.96 22.44
N GLY A 156 -13.37 -27.62 21.99
CA GLY A 156 -13.66 -27.47 20.58
C GLY A 156 -12.94 -26.23 20.06
N ASN A 157 -11.92 -26.43 19.24
CA ASN A 157 -11.21 -25.36 18.52
C ASN A 157 -12.09 -24.90 17.32
N PRO A 158 -12.61 -23.66 17.28
CA PRO A 158 -13.57 -23.25 16.24
C PRO A 158 -12.95 -22.88 14.89
N SER A 159 -11.69 -23.26 14.62
CA SER A 159 -10.95 -22.76 13.43
C SER A 159 -10.28 -23.87 12.63
N GLN A 160 -10.83 -25.07 12.57
CA GLN A 160 -10.37 -26.03 11.55
C GLN A 160 -11.18 -25.85 10.28
N PRO A 161 -10.55 -25.58 9.13
CA PRO A 161 -11.24 -25.59 7.86
C PRO A 161 -11.83 -27.01 7.67
N PHE A 162 -13.06 -27.08 7.19
CA PHE A 162 -13.78 -28.31 6.93
C PHE A 162 -12.98 -29.15 5.91
N SER A 163 -12.24 -30.13 6.38
CA SER A 163 -11.45 -31.01 5.51
C SER A 163 -12.38 -32.06 4.92
N ILE A 164 -12.39 -32.20 3.61
CA ILE A 164 -13.17 -33.21 2.87
C ILE A 164 -12.83 -34.63 3.38
N GLU A 165 -11.58 -34.85 3.82
CA GLU A 165 -11.10 -36.09 4.43
C GLU A 165 -11.79 -36.40 5.78
N ALA A 166 -12.14 -35.37 6.59
CA ALA A 166 -12.84 -35.57 7.84
C ALA A 166 -14.31 -36.02 7.64
N ALA A 167 -14.94 -35.61 6.54
CA ALA A 167 -16.28 -36.07 6.18
C ALA A 167 -16.30 -37.52 5.69
N ALA A 168 -15.27 -37.96 4.99
CA ALA A 168 -15.09 -39.35 4.58
C ALA A 168 -14.80 -40.29 5.76
N ALA A 169 -14.17 -39.79 6.84
CA ALA A 169 -13.87 -40.54 8.06
C ALA A 169 -15.09 -40.81 8.96
N SER A 170 -16.24 -40.18 8.71
CA SER A 170 -17.43 -40.26 9.60
C SER A 170 -18.28 -41.52 9.39
N GLY A 171 -17.83 -42.52 8.60
CA GLY A 171 -18.49 -43.83 8.42
C GLY A 171 -19.85 -43.77 7.71
N ARG A 172 -20.21 -42.63 7.09
CA ARG A 172 -21.40 -42.54 6.24
C ARG A 172 -21.03 -42.98 4.80
N PRO A 173 -21.90 -43.71 4.12
CA PRO A 173 -21.66 -44.06 2.73
C PRO A 173 -21.53 -42.81 1.89
N SER A 174 -20.32 -42.52 1.40
CA SER A 174 -20.02 -41.32 0.63
C SER A 174 -19.12 -41.66 -0.56
N ALA A 175 -19.38 -41.07 -1.71
CA ALA A 175 -18.50 -41.09 -2.87
C ALA A 175 -17.91 -39.73 -3.12
N LEU A 176 -16.58 -39.61 -3.02
CA LEU A 176 -15.83 -38.49 -3.52
C LEU A 176 -15.57 -38.72 -5.01
N ILE A 177 -16.15 -37.85 -5.85
CA ILE A 177 -15.88 -37.82 -7.26
C ILE A 177 -14.54 -37.10 -7.46
N PRO A 178 -13.59 -37.69 -8.20
CA PRO A 178 -12.33 -37.03 -8.51
C PRO A 178 -12.55 -35.62 -9.07
N ASP A 179 -11.61 -34.71 -8.78
CA ASP A 179 -11.63 -33.38 -9.35
C ASP A 179 -11.77 -33.45 -10.88
N GLN A 180 -12.74 -32.75 -11.42
CA GLN A 180 -13.00 -32.73 -12.84
C GLN A 180 -13.10 -31.28 -13.35
N GLU A 181 -12.70 -31.09 -14.58
CA GLU A 181 -12.86 -29.82 -15.28
C GLU A 181 -14.24 -29.76 -15.92
N VAL A 182 -14.88 -28.58 -15.82
CA VAL A 182 -16.12 -28.32 -16.55
C VAL A 182 -15.81 -28.27 -18.03
N GLU A 183 -16.39 -29.20 -18.79
CA GLU A 183 -16.13 -29.35 -20.22
C GLU A 183 -16.54 -28.08 -21.02
N ALA A 184 -16.08 -27.96 -22.25
CA ALA A 184 -16.35 -26.84 -23.12
C ALA A 184 -17.86 -26.61 -23.39
N ASP A 185 -18.67 -27.68 -23.30
CA ASP A 185 -20.14 -27.62 -23.40
C ASP A 185 -20.80 -27.16 -22.08
N GLY A 186 -20.00 -26.90 -21.06
CA GLY A 186 -20.45 -26.44 -19.76
C GLY A 186 -20.99 -27.53 -18.83
N ALA A 187 -20.79 -28.81 -19.14
CA ALA A 187 -21.29 -29.91 -18.33
C ALA A 187 -20.21 -30.59 -17.52
N ILE A 188 -20.62 -31.30 -16.46
CA ILE A 188 -19.81 -32.21 -15.66
C ILE A 188 -20.43 -33.61 -15.69
N SER A 189 -19.63 -34.63 -15.46
CA SER A 189 -20.07 -36.01 -15.43
C SER A 189 -20.17 -36.52 -14.01
N VAL A 190 -21.36 -36.89 -13.57
CA VAL A 190 -21.60 -37.38 -12.21
C VAL A 190 -22.08 -38.80 -12.29
N PRO A 191 -21.42 -39.80 -11.63
CA PRO A 191 -21.85 -41.18 -11.61
C PRO A 191 -23.31 -41.29 -11.22
N TYR A 192 -24.04 -42.16 -11.94
CA TYR A 192 -25.49 -42.42 -11.79
C TYR A 192 -26.43 -41.21 -12.09
N ALA A 193 -25.96 -39.97 -11.99
CA ALA A 193 -26.74 -38.76 -12.37
C ALA A 193 -26.54 -38.36 -13.82
N GLY A 194 -25.45 -38.87 -14.48
CA GLY A 194 -25.11 -38.57 -15.87
C GLY A 194 -24.52 -37.18 -16.06
N ARG A 195 -24.66 -36.62 -17.24
CA ARG A 195 -24.19 -35.26 -17.56
C ARG A 195 -25.07 -34.19 -16.92
N ILE A 196 -24.47 -33.30 -16.14
CA ILE A 196 -25.10 -32.19 -15.41
C ILE A 196 -24.59 -30.86 -16.00
N PRO A 197 -25.47 -30.00 -16.52
CA PRO A 197 -25.05 -28.65 -16.94
C PRO A 197 -24.68 -27.82 -15.71
N ALA A 198 -23.43 -27.37 -15.66
CA ALA A 198 -22.82 -26.61 -14.52
C ALA A 198 -22.51 -25.16 -14.88
N ALA A 199 -22.03 -24.89 -16.10
CA ALA A 199 -21.64 -23.54 -16.51
C ALA A 199 -22.82 -22.55 -16.48
N GLY A 200 -22.55 -21.36 -16.00
CA GLY A 200 -23.54 -20.28 -15.83
C GLY A 200 -24.42 -20.41 -14.59
N ARG A 201 -24.28 -21.48 -13.80
CA ARG A 201 -25.06 -21.77 -12.61
C ARG A 201 -24.26 -21.56 -11.33
N LEU A 202 -24.99 -21.35 -10.23
CA LEU A 202 -24.40 -21.35 -8.90
C LEU A 202 -24.06 -22.79 -8.47
N PRO A 203 -23.03 -23.01 -7.66
CA PRO A 203 -22.75 -24.33 -7.09
C PRO A 203 -23.95 -24.98 -6.41
N THR A 204 -24.75 -24.20 -5.70
CA THR A 204 -25.98 -24.64 -5.04
C THR A 204 -27.06 -25.15 -6.01
N GLU A 205 -27.21 -24.52 -7.17
CA GLU A 205 -28.16 -24.96 -8.21
C GLU A 205 -27.70 -26.28 -8.86
N VAL A 206 -26.39 -26.46 -9.00
CA VAL A 206 -25.82 -27.72 -9.50
C VAL A 206 -25.99 -28.83 -8.47
N GLN A 207 -25.80 -28.58 -7.18
CA GLN A 207 -26.08 -29.50 -6.07
C GLN A 207 -27.54 -29.99 -6.14
N GLN A 208 -28.50 -29.09 -6.18
CA GLN A 208 -29.93 -29.42 -6.28
C GLN A 208 -30.24 -30.27 -7.52
N THR A 209 -29.59 -29.96 -8.66
CA THR A 209 -29.78 -30.73 -9.89
C THR A 209 -29.25 -32.15 -9.74
N ILE A 210 -28.09 -32.35 -9.09
CA ILE A 210 -27.50 -33.67 -8.81
C ILE A 210 -28.44 -34.46 -7.90
N GLU A 211 -28.88 -33.88 -6.77
CA GLU A 211 -29.79 -34.49 -5.81
C GLU A 211 -31.10 -34.93 -6.45
N ALA A 212 -31.73 -34.04 -7.25
CA ALA A 212 -32.96 -34.36 -7.98
C ALA A 212 -32.81 -35.55 -8.96
N ARG A 213 -31.65 -35.68 -9.65
CA ARG A 213 -31.41 -36.80 -10.55
C ARG A 213 -31.10 -38.10 -9.82
N LEU A 214 -30.53 -38.02 -8.63
CA LEU A 214 -30.20 -39.19 -7.81
C LEU A 214 -31.37 -39.63 -6.93
N ALA A 215 -32.37 -38.81 -6.66
CA ALA A 215 -33.50 -39.12 -5.78
C ALA A 215 -34.28 -40.38 -6.10
N ARG A 216 -34.22 -40.87 -7.36
CA ARG A 216 -34.87 -42.11 -7.79
C ARG A 216 -33.94 -43.33 -7.68
N LYS A 217 -32.66 -43.16 -7.38
CA LYS A 217 -31.61 -44.21 -7.44
C LYS A 217 -30.90 -44.38 -6.09
N ALA A 218 -30.84 -43.32 -5.28
CA ALA A 218 -30.15 -43.26 -4.03
C ALA A 218 -31.11 -42.89 -2.88
N LEU A 219 -30.76 -43.25 -1.65
CA LEU A 219 -31.58 -42.99 -0.46
C LEU A 219 -31.25 -41.62 0.12
N GLU A 220 -32.15 -40.66 -0.05
CA GLU A 220 -31.97 -39.26 0.41
C GLU A 220 -30.58 -38.69 0.05
N PRO A 221 -30.22 -38.67 -1.25
CA PRO A 221 -28.90 -38.24 -1.68
C PRO A 221 -28.67 -36.74 -1.37
N GLN A 222 -27.52 -36.44 -0.85
CA GLN A 222 -27.06 -35.10 -0.67
C GLN A 222 -25.77 -34.90 -1.47
N ALA A 223 -25.63 -33.77 -2.10
CA ALA A 223 -24.45 -33.42 -2.89
C ALA A 223 -23.83 -32.11 -2.42
N LEU A 224 -22.50 -32.08 -2.37
CA LEU A 224 -21.72 -30.89 -2.14
C LEU A 224 -20.83 -30.62 -3.36
N VAL A 225 -21.00 -29.46 -3.97
CA VAL A 225 -20.19 -29.02 -5.11
C VAL A 225 -19.25 -27.93 -4.68
N ILE A 226 -17.95 -28.13 -4.79
CA ILE A 226 -16.91 -27.20 -4.43
C ILE A 226 -16.11 -26.81 -5.68
N VAL A 227 -16.05 -25.52 -6.00
CA VAL A 227 -15.17 -25.00 -7.04
C VAL A 227 -13.77 -24.84 -6.44
N LYS A 228 -12.84 -25.71 -6.84
CA LYS A 228 -11.46 -25.69 -6.36
C LYS A 228 -10.60 -24.66 -7.09
N LYS A 229 -10.81 -24.51 -8.38
CA LYS A 229 -10.04 -23.61 -9.23
C LYS A 229 -10.94 -23.04 -10.31
N SER A 230 -10.97 -21.73 -10.43
CA SER A 230 -11.72 -21.07 -11.50
C SER A 230 -10.80 -20.11 -12.25
N ALA A 231 -10.71 -20.32 -13.55
CA ALA A 231 -9.97 -19.43 -14.43
C ALA A 231 -10.80 -18.18 -14.79
N ALA A 232 -12.12 -18.35 -14.94
CA ALA A 232 -13.01 -17.24 -15.27
C ALA A 232 -13.29 -16.31 -14.08
N ASN A 233 -13.42 -16.88 -12.88
CA ASN A 233 -13.70 -16.13 -11.67
C ASN A 233 -12.40 -15.85 -10.90
N ALA A 234 -11.46 -15.17 -11.52
CA ALA A 234 -10.18 -14.83 -10.90
C ALA A 234 -9.83 -13.36 -11.06
N VAL A 235 -9.04 -12.87 -10.10
CA VAL A 235 -8.44 -11.55 -10.09
C VAL A 235 -6.94 -11.71 -10.35
N THR A 236 -6.38 -10.84 -11.17
CA THR A 236 -4.95 -10.80 -11.43
C THR A 236 -4.29 -9.76 -10.55
N VAL A 237 -3.27 -10.16 -9.80
CA VAL A 237 -2.46 -9.25 -8.96
C VAL A 237 -1.04 -9.23 -9.47
N ASN A 238 -0.50 -8.05 -9.70
CA ASN A 238 0.86 -7.85 -10.20
C ASN A 238 1.54 -6.60 -9.59
N GLY A 239 2.81 -6.39 -9.95
CA GLY A 239 3.60 -5.25 -9.49
C GLY A 239 4.34 -5.51 -8.17
N GLU A 240 4.31 -4.55 -7.26
CA GLU A 240 5.03 -4.57 -5.97
C GLU A 240 4.33 -5.47 -4.91
N VAL A 241 4.06 -6.72 -5.27
CA VAL A 241 3.55 -7.78 -4.40
C VAL A 241 4.58 -8.91 -4.27
N VAL A 242 4.54 -9.63 -3.16
CA VAL A 242 5.51 -10.71 -2.89
C VAL A 242 5.37 -11.84 -3.92
N ALA A 243 4.14 -12.24 -4.25
CA ALA A 243 3.86 -13.25 -5.25
C ALA A 243 2.74 -12.77 -6.18
N GLY A 244 3.13 -12.21 -7.33
CA GLY A 244 2.15 -11.91 -8.39
C GLY A 244 1.42 -13.19 -8.79
N ALA A 245 0.09 -13.18 -8.73
CA ALA A 245 -0.71 -14.36 -8.96
C ALA A 245 -2.08 -14.03 -9.55
N ARG A 246 -2.68 -15.06 -10.12
CA ARG A 246 -4.10 -15.07 -10.47
C ARG A 246 -4.85 -15.80 -9.35
N ILE A 247 -5.68 -15.05 -8.60
CA ILE A 247 -6.36 -15.52 -7.40
C ILE A 247 -7.82 -15.82 -7.74
N SER A 248 -8.25 -17.06 -7.55
CA SER A 248 -9.63 -17.46 -7.74
C SER A 248 -10.51 -16.90 -6.63
N LEU A 249 -11.64 -16.30 -6.99
CA LEU A 249 -12.60 -15.76 -6.05
C LEU A 249 -13.41 -16.87 -5.39
N SER A 250 -13.58 -16.75 -4.09
CA SER A 250 -14.49 -17.60 -3.30
C SER A 250 -15.95 -17.15 -3.45
N PRO A 251 -16.93 -18.07 -3.33
CA PRO A 251 -18.35 -17.71 -3.32
C PRO A 251 -18.75 -16.66 -2.26
N GLY A 252 -18.01 -16.58 -1.14
CA GLY A 252 -18.20 -15.54 -0.12
C GLY A 252 -17.67 -14.16 -0.52
N GLY A 253 -16.99 -14.06 -1.67
CA GLY A 253 -16.30 -12.87 -2.13
C GLY A 253 -15.01 -12.61 -1.36
N TYR A 254 -14.08 -11.93 -2.01
CA TYR A 254 -12.88 -11.34 -1.39
C TYR A 254 -12.90 -9.84 -1.60
N LYS A 255 -12.46 -9.10 -0.61
CA LYS A 255 -12.19 -7.68 -0.74
C LYS A 255 -10.78 -7.44 -1.29
N LEU A 256 -10.49 -6.21 -1.70
CA LEU A 256 -9.20 -5.89 -2.32
C LEU A 256 -8.02 -6.18 -1.38
N LEU A 257 -8.16 -5.91 -0.07
CA LEU A 257 -7.11 -6.21 0.91
C LEU A 257 -6.90 -7.72 1.08
N ASP A 258 -7.97 -8.53 1.03
CA ASP A 258 -7.86 -10.00 1.09
C ASP A 258 -7.07 -10.53 -0.12
N ILE A 259 -7.33 -9.97 -1.30
CA ILE A 259 -6.62 -10.31 -2.54
C ILE A 259 -5.14 -9.93 -2.45
N ILE A 260 -4.82 -8.73 -1.93
CA ILE A 260 -3.42 -8.31 -1.72
C ILE A 260 -2.73 -9.24 -0.71
N ALA A 261 -3.40 -9.61 0.38
CA ALA A 261 -2.88 -10.54 1.38
C ALA A 261 -2.65 -11.94 0.78
N ALA A 262 -3.57 -12.44 -0.03
CA ALA A 262 -3.43 -13.74 -0.73
C ALA A 262 -2.26 -13.74 -1.74
N ALA A 263 -1.89 -12.57 -2.29
CA ALA A 263 -0.68 -12.39 -3.12
C ALA A 263 0.61 -12.26 -2.28
N GLY A 264 0.55 -12.50 -0.97
CA GLY A 264 1.69 -12.42 -0.04
C GLY A 264 1.97 -11.02 0.50
N GLY A 265 1.08 -10.05 0.24
CA GLY A 265 1.21 -8.66 0.68
C GLY A 265 2.09 -7.80 -0.23
N ALA A 266 2.24 -6.55 0.17
CA ALA A 266 3.05 -5.56 -0.55
C ALA A 266 4.55 -5.71 -0.21
N LYS A 267 5.44 -5.49 -1.17
CA LYS A 267 6.90 -5.54 -0.98
C LYS A 267 7.50 -4.30 -0.34
N ALA A 268 6.82 -3.16 -0.46
CA ALA A 268 7.27 -1.89 0.07
C ALA A 268 6.27 -1.35 1.11
N PRO A 269 6.64 -0.35 1.92
CA PRO A 269 5.74 0.29 2.87
C PRO A 269 4.46 0.82 2.22
N ALA A 270 3.33 0.75 2.93
CA ALA A 270 2.01 1.09 2.40
C ALA A 270 1.91 2.53 1.86
N HIS A 271 2.68 3.46 2.41
CA HIS A 271 2.71 4.86 1.98
C HIS A 271 3.42 5.08 0.64
N ASP A 272 4.33 4.18 0.24
CA ASP A 272 5.03 4.23 -1.06
C ASP A 272 4.24 3.57 -2.19
N ILE A 273 3.16 2.84 -1.86
CA ILE A 273 2.44 2.02 -2.83
C ILE A 273 1.10 2.64 -3.19
N PHE A 274 0.85 2.72 -4.49
CA PHE A 274 -0.46 2.96 -5.05
C PHE A 274 -1.06 1.66 -5.56
N VAL A 275 -2.30 1.40 -5.16
CA VAL A 275 -3.12 0.31 -5.66
C VAL A 275 -3.92 0.82 -6.84
N ARG A 276 -3.64 0.29 -8.01
CA ARG A 276 -4.39 0.59 -9.24
C ARG A 276 -5.35 -0.57 -9.50
N LEU A 277 -6.62 -0.29 -9.49
CA LEU A 277 -7.69 -1.22 -9.88
C LEU A 277 -8.16 -0.90 -11.29
N SER A 278 -8.08 -1.90 -12.16
CA SER A 278 -8.69 -1.87 -13.50
C SER A 278 -9.85 -2.84 -13.53
N ARG A 279 -11.06 -2.33 -13.79
CA ARG A 279 -12.34 -3.05 -13.82
C ARG A 279 -13.20 -2.55 -14.97
N ASP A 280 -13.66 -3.41 -15.85
CA ASP A 280 -14.56 -3.09 -16.98
C ASP A 280 -14.06 -1.90 -17.82
N GLY A 281 -12.76 -1.84 -18.11
CA GLY A 281 -12.13 -0.75 -18.86
C GLY A 281 -12.00 0.59 -18.10
N ARG A 282 -12.45 0.65 -16.85
CA ARG A 282 -12.25 1.80 -15.97
C ARG A 282 -11.03 1.55 -15.07
N THR A 283 -10.25 2.59 -14.85
CA THR A 283 -9.08 2.52 -13.96
C THR A 283 -9.18 3.60 -12.90
N ALA A 284 -8.80 3.26 -11.68
CA ALA A 284 -8.59 4.19 -10.59
C ALA A 284 -7.35 3.75 -9.79
N ALA A 285 -6.71 4.69 -9.11
CA ALA A 285 -5.55 4.42 -8.28
C ALA A 285 -5.65 5.20 -6.98
N ILE A 286 -5.47 4.52 -5.84
CA ILE A 286 -5.42 5.17 -4.52
C ILE A 286 -4.18 4.67 -3.76
N PRO A 287 -3.64 5.46 -2.81
CA PRO A 287 -2.59 4.98 -1.91
C PRO A 287 -3.04 3.74 -1.14
N LEU A 288 -2.17 2.74 -0.99
CA LEU A 288 -2.46 1.56 -0.17
C LEU A 288 -2.75 1.96 1.29
N GLN A 289 -2.08 2.99 1.80
CA GLN A 289 -2.35 3.55 3.13
C GLN A 289 -3.81 4.01 3.27
N GLN A 290 -4.36 4.67 2.25
CA GLN A 290 -5.78 5.07 2.23
C GLN A 290 -6.70 3.85 2.20
N LEU A 291 -6.38 2.83 1.39
CA LEU A 291 -7.17 1.59 1.31
C LEU A 291 -7.25 0.88 2.67
N VAL A 292 -6.13 0.87 3.41
CA VAL A 292 -6.06 0.28 4.76
C VAL A 292 -6.82 1.13 5.80
N SER A 293 -6.71 2.46 5.72
CA SER A 293 -7.31 3.38 6.71
C SER A 293 -8.80 3.64 6.49
N ASN A 294 -9.30 3.45 5.27
CA ASN A 294 -10.67 3.73 4.90
C ASN A 294 -11.42 2.46 4.46
N PRO A 295 -12.18 1.81 5.35
CA PRO A 295 -12.89 0.57 5.04
C PRO A 295 -13.90 0.67 3.88
N SER A 296 -14.38 1.89 3.55
CA SER A 296 -15.30 2.09 2.43
C SER A 296 -14.63 1.93 1.07
N ASP A 297 -13.31 2.12 0.98
CA ASP A 297 -12.53 1.92 -0.24
C ASP A 297 -12.14 0.44 -0.46
N ASP A 298 -12.23 -0.38 0.59
CA ASP A 298 -11.99 -1.82 0.51
C ASP A 298 -13.23 -2.55 -0.04
N ILE A 299 -13.46 -2.35 -1.32
CA ILE A 299 -14.60 -2.93 -2.06
C ILE A 299 -14.36 -4.39 -2.41
N TYR A 300 -15.43 -5.11 -2.77
CA TYR A 300 -15.31 -6.48 -3.25
C TYR A 300 -14.63 -6.56 -4.61
N ALA A 301 -13.73 -7.52 -4.73
CA ALA A 301 -13.09 -7.87 -5.99
C ALA A 301 -14.08 -8.60 -6.90
N ARG A 302 -13.98 -8.37 -8.21
CA ARG A 302 -14.83 -9.00 -9.23
C ARG A 302 -14.03 -9.84 -10.21
N PRO A 303 -14.65 -10.82 -10.84
CA PRO A 303 -14.02 -11.60 -11.92
C PRO A 303 -13.48 -10.67 -13.01
N GLY A 304 -12.22 -10.88 -13.39
CA GLY A 304 -11.57 -10.09 -14.43
C GLY A 304 -10.88 -8.82 -13.94
N ASP A 305 -10.98 -8.49 -12.65
CA ASP A 305 -10.22 -7.37 -12.06
C ASP A 305 -8.71 -7.56 -12.23
N VAL A 306 -8.03 -6.46 -12.45
CA VAL A 306 -6.57 -6.40 -12.42
C VAL A 306 -6.14 -5.40 -11.35
N LEU A 307 -5.49 -5.91 -10.31
CA LEU A 307 -4.83 -5.12 -9.28
C LEU A 307 -3.35 -5.00 -9.61
N THR A 308 -2.89 -3.78 -9.77
CA THR A 308 -1.47 -3.49 -9.97
C THR A 308 -0.97 -2.62 -8.82
N LEU A 309 -0.04 -3.14 -8.02
CA LEU A 309 0.63 -2.35 -6.99
C LEU A 309 1.85 -1.68 -7.61
N VAL A 310 1.89 -0.35 -7.54
CA VAL A 310 2.96 0.45 -8.13
C VAL A 310 3.64 1.24 -7.02
N ARG A 311 4.96 1.14 -6.94
CA ARG A 311 5.73 1.96 -6.02
C ARG A 311 5.94 3.34 -6.62
N VAL A 312 5.39 4.35 -5.97
CA VAL A 312 5.56 5.77 -6.34
C VAL A 312 5.96 6.51 -5.06
N PRO A 313 7.26 6.62 -4.77
CA PRO A 313 7.70 7.41 -3.65
C PRO A 313 7.33 8.87 -3.90
N GLN A 314 6.61 9.47 -2.97
CA GLN A 314 6.23 10.87 -3.03
C GLN A 314 7.43 11.74 -2.69
N THR A 315 7.60 12.85 -3.41
CA THR A 315 8.70 13.78 -3.21
C THR A 315 8.21 15.22 -3.22
N PHE A 316 8.88 16.07 -2.46
CA PHE A 316 8.77 17.52 -2.58
C PHE A 316 10.15 18.12 -2.77
N SER A 317 10.22 19.28 -3.42
CA SER A 317 11.46 19.98 -3.68
C SER A 317 11.54 21.26 -2.84
N VAL A 318 12.71 21.56 -2.31
CA VAL A 318 12.95 22.78 -1.56
C VAL A 318 14.09 23.58 -2.20
N PHE A 319 13.85 24.87 -2.41
CA PHE A 319 14.80 25.79 -3.00
C PHE A 319 14.85 27.12 -2.24
N GLY A 320 15.91 27.89 -2.48
CA GLY A 320 16.09 29.24 -1.93
C GLY A 320 16.89 29.27 -0.64
N ALA A 321 16.52 30.18 0.27
CA ALA A 321 17.23 30.42 1.53
C ALA A 321 16.85 29.40 2.60
N THR A 322 17.18 28.14 2.36
CA THR A 322 17.01 27.03 3.34
C THR A 322 18.37 26.42 3.67
N GLY A 323 18.44 25.68 4.76
CA GLY A 323 19.66 24.98 5.14
C GLY A 323 20.10 23.93 4.11
N ARG A 324 19.14 23.35 3.35
CA ARG A 324 19.41 22.35 2.31
C ARG A 324 18.42 22.45 1.16
N ASN A 325 18.91 22.77 -0.04
CA ASN A 325 18.16 22.70 -1.28
C ASN A 325 18.23 21.28 -1.84
N ALA A 326 17.10 20.61 -1.91
CA ALA A 326 17.04 19.21 -2.37
C ALA A 326 15.62 18.80 -2.75
N GLU A 327 15.51 17.74 -3.56
CA GLU A 327 14.29 16.91 -3.63
C GLU A 327 14.32 15.90 -2.49
N ILE A 328 13.28 15.89 -1.67
CA ILE A 328 13.21 15.12 -0.43
C ILE A 328 12.04 14.14 -0.52
N PRO A 329 12.28 12.83 -0.40
CA PRO A 329 11.20 11.85 -0.36
C PRO A 329 10.49 11.89 1.00
N PHE A 330 9.17 11.62 0.96
CA PHE A 330 8.37 11.47 2.17
C PHE A 330 7.43 10.28 2.05
N GLY A 331 7.19 9.62 3.17
CA GLY A 331 6.41 8.37 3.13
C GLY A 331 5.01 8.51 3.71
N ALA A 332 4.88 9.18 4.85
CA ALA A 332 3.60 9.46 5.46
C ALA A 332 3.13 10.87 5.08
N GLU A 333 1.86 11.19 5.31
CA GLU A 333 1.38 12.57 5.21
C GLU A 333 2.24 13.47 6.11
N ILE A 334 2.79 14.53 5.54
CA ILE A 334 3.61 15.53 6.22
C ILE A 334 3.02 16.92 6.00
N ASN A 335 3.32 17.82 6.92
CA ASN A 335 2.92 19.22 6.83
C ASN A 335 4.09 20.13 6.40
N LEU A 336 3.80 21.40 6.11
CA LEU A 336 4.82 22.35 5.69
C LEU A 336 5.91 22.56 6.75
N GLY A 337 5.54 22.57 8.05
CA GLY A 337 6.51 22.70 9.13
C GLY A 337 7.51 21.55 9.16
N GLU A 338 7.03 20.32 8.98
CA GLU A 338 7.89 19.13 8.88
C GLU A 338 8.75 19.15 7.61
N ALA A 339 8.19 19.59 6.48
CA ALA A 339 8.93 19.72 5.23
C ALA A 339 10.09 20.71 5.35
N LEU A 340 9.84 21.86 5.95
CA LEU A 340 10.90 22.84 6.27
C LEU A 340 11.92 22.27 7.25
N GLY A 341 11.47 21.54 8.29
CA GLY A 341 12.39 20.85 9.21
C GLY A 341 13.31 19.84 8.51
N ARG A 342 12.80 19.08 7.54
CA ARG A 342 13.60 18.13 6.73
C ARG A 342 14.61 18.82 5.81
N SER A 343 14.35 20.06 5.41
CA SER A 343 15.30 20.90 4.66
C SER A 343 16.26 21.70 5.57
N GLN A 344 16.35 21.34 6.86
CA GLN A 344 17.17 22.00 7.88
C GLN A 344 16.69 23.43 8.22
N GLY A 345 15.41 23.73 7.99
CA GLY A 345 14.81 25.01 8.30
C GLY A 345 15.17 26.14 7.33
N LEU A 346 14.81 27.35 7.75
CA LEU A 346 15.20 28.57 7.06
C LEU A 346 16.64 28.94 7.45
N ALA A 347 17.41 29.42 6.49
CA ALA A 347 18.76 29.92 6.76
C ALA A 347 18.69 31.28 7.47
N ASP A 348 19.04 31.35 8.76
CA ASP A 348 18.86 32.55 9.63
C ASP A 348 19.46 33.81 9.02
N ASP A 349 20.61 33.70 8.35
CA ASP A 349 21.34 34.86 7.79
C ASP A 349 20.81 35.31 6.42
N LEU A 350 20.03 34.45 5.74
CA LEU A 350 19.68 34.63 4.33
C LEU A 350 18.18 34.69 4.09
N ALA A 351 17.39 33.98 4.88
CA ALA A 351 15.97 33.78 4.63
C ALA A 351 15.12 35.00 4.99
N LYS A 352 14.06 35.19 4.21
CA LYS A 352 12.96 36.10 4.55
C LYS A 352 11.77 35.26 5.04
N PRO A 353 11.48 35.17 6.34
CA PRO A 353 10.40 34.34 6.86
C PRO A 353 9.00 34.71 6.33
N GLU A 354 8.82 35.94 5.84
CA GLU A 354 7.57 36.42 5.21
C GLU A 354 7.41 35.95 3.77
N GLY A 355 8.46 35.34 3.18
CA GLY A 355 8.53 34.93 1.78
C GLY A 355 8.74 33.42 1.64
N VAL A 356 7.95 32.62 2.33
CA VAL A 356 7.89 31.17 2.11
C VAL A 356 6.75 30.89 1.13
N PHE A 357 7.07 30.33 -0.02
CA PHE A 357 6.12 30.02 -1.08
C PHE A 357 6.05 28.52 -1.32
N LEU A 358 4.83 28.00 -1.57
CA LEU A 358 4.59 26.65 -1.99
C LEU A 358 3.86 26.67 -3.34
N PHE A 359 4.51 26.13 -4.36
CA PHE A 359 3.99 26.01 -5.72
C PHE A 359 3.36 24.62 -5.90
N ARG A 360 2.14 24.60 -6.37
CA ARG A 360 1.37 23.36 -6.54
C ARG A 360 0.37 23.47 -7.68
N TYR A 361 0.10 22.36 -8.34
CA TYR A 361 -1.04 22.22 -9.23
C TYR A 361 -2.25 21.72 -8.43
N GLU A 362 -3.25 22.59 -8.26
CA GLU A 362 -4.48 22.26 -7.55
C GLU A 362 -5.60 21.87 -8.50
N PRO A 363 -6.48 20.90 -8.11
CA PRO A 363 -7.73 20.67 -8.83
C PRO A 363 -8.57 21.94 -8.89
N ASN A 364 -9.18 22.22 -10.05
CA ASN A 364 -10.03 23.41 -10.24
C ASN A 364 -11.18 23.50 -9.23
N ALA A 365 -11.59 22.38 -8.62
CA ALA A 365 -12.57 22.37 -7.54
C ALA A 365 -12.06 23.06 -6.28
N VAL A 366 -10.78 22.88 -5.93
CA VAL A 366 -10.12 23.53 -4.79
C VAL A 366 -9.96 25.03 -5.09
N VAL A 367 -9.49 25.37 -6.29
CA VAL A 367 -9.31 26.78 -6.72
C VAL A 367 -10.61 27.56 -6.62
N ARG A 368 -11.72 26.98 -7.03
CA ARG A 368 -13.06 27.57 -6.88
C ARG A 368 -13.50 27.72 -5.43
N ALA A 369 -13.15 26.77 -4.57
CA ALA A 369 -13.44 26.86 -3.13
C ALA A 369 -12.65 27.97 -2.43
N LEU A 370 -11.52 28.38 -3.03
CA LEU A 370 -10.68 29.48 -2.58
C LEU A 370 -11.13 30.86 -3.12
N ASP A 371 -12.26 30.90 -3.87
CA ASP A 371 -12.78 32.11 -4.55
C ASP A 371 -11.74 32.76 -5.49
N GLN A 372 -10.82 31.97 -6.04
CA GLN A 372 -9.78 32.45 -6.93
C GLN A 372 -10.16 32.23 -8.41
N PRO A 373 -9.75 33.12 -9.31
CA PRO A 373 -9.92 32.89 -10.74
C PRO A 373 -9.08 31.69 -11.18
N ILE A 374 -9.64 30.90 -12.09
CA ILE A 374 -8.89 29.80 -12.71
C ILE A 374 -7.88 30.43 -13.68
N ALA A 375 -6.59 30.12 -13.48
CA ALA A 375 -5.53 30.64 -14.34
C ALA A 375 -5.83 30.37 -15.83
N THR A 376 -5.62 31.37 -16.65
CA THR A 376 -5.91 31.32 -18.12
C THR A 376 -5.07 30.23 -18.81
N ALA A 377 -3.90 29.93 -18.23
CA ALA A 377 -2.99 28.86 -18.70
C ALA A 377 -3.39 27.45 -18.22
N ALA A 378 -4.49 27.29 -17.48
CA ALA A 378 -4.92 25.99 -16.99
C ALA A 378 -5.44 25.14 -18.16
N ALA A 379 -4.60 24.23 -18.63
CA ALA A 379 -4.99 23.20 -19.59
C ALA A 379 -5.48 21.97 -18.81
N GLY A 380 -6.82 21.81 -18.66
CA GLY A 380 -7.40 20.64 -18.05
C GLY A 380 -8.08 20.85 -16.70
N GLU A 381 -8.01 19.85 -15.80
CA GLU A 381 -8.73 19.83 -14.53
C GLU A 381 -7.93 20.45 -13.35
N VAL A 382 -6.70 20.92 -13.60
CA VAL A 382 -5.78 21.46 -12.58
C VAL A 382 -5.31 22.86 -12.97
N SER A 383 -5.06 23.71 -11.96
CA SER A 383 -4.51 25.06 -12.11
C SER A 383 -3.28 25.25 -11.23
N PRO A 384 -2.26 25.98 -11.70
CA PRO A 384 -1.11 26.35 -10.88
C PRO A 384 -1.54 27.37 -9.82
N VAL A 385 -1.15 27.10 -8.56
CA VAL A 385 -1.42 27.94 -7.39
C VAL A 385 -0.12 28.12 -6.60
N VAL A 386 0.10 29.30 -6.09
CA VAL A 386 1.21 29.62 -5.20
C VAL A 386 0.67 30.04 -3.83
N TYR A 387 0.94 29.24 -2.81
CA TYR A 387 0.60 29.57 -1.42
C TYR A 387 1.74 30.33 -0.78
N ARG A 388 1.44 31.49 -0.19
CA ARG A 388 2.40 32.29 0.55
C ARG A 388 2.18 32.17 2.05
N PHE A 389 3.26 31.90 2.77
CA PHE A 389 3.28 31.80 4.23
C PHE A 389 4.16 32.90 4.81
N ASN A 390 3.60 33.70 5.73
CA ASN A 390 4.34 34.66 6.54
C ASN A 390 4.70 34.03 7.88
N LEU A 391 5.85 33.38 7.98
CA LEU A 391 6.28 32.67 9.19
C LEU A 391 6.77 33.62 10.31
N ARG A 392 6.74 34.95 10.12
CA ARG A 392 6.90 35.90 11.23
C ARG A 392 5.66 36.00 12.11
N ASP A 393 4.50 35.69 11.54
CA ASP A 393 3.26 35.62 12.28
C ASP A 393 3.11 34.23 12.91
N GLY A 394 2.98 34.20 14.25
CA GLY A 394 2.82 33.00 15.02
C GLY A 394 1.59 32.18 14.61
N LYS A 395 0.51 32.83 14.16
CA LYS A 395 -0.68 32.16 13.67
C LYS A 395 -0.38 31.38 12.38
N THR A 396 0.28 32.02 11.43
CA THR A 396 0.68 31.36 10.16
C THR A 396 1.67 30.22 10.41
N TYR A 397 2.51 30.34 11.45
CA TYR A 397 3.40 29.25 11.84
C TYR A 397 2.62 28.01 12.33
N LEU A 398 1.51 28.20 13.06
CA LEU A 398 0.62 27.10 13.45
C LEU A 398 -0.12 26.53 12.24
N LEU A 399 -0.62 27.38 11.34
CA LEU A 399 -1.26 26.93 10.09
C LEU A 399 -0.31 26.11 9.19
N ALA A 400 0.98 26.43 9.19
CA ALA A 400 1.99 25.65 8.49
C ALA A 400 2.12 24.20 9.02
N GLN A 401 1.77 23.94 10.28
CA GLN A 401 1.72 22.60 10.85
C GLN A 401 0.47 21.82 10.47
N GLU A 402 -0.56 22.47 9.98
CA GLU A 402 -1.79 21.85 9.50
C GLU A 402 -1.83 21.74 7.97
N PHE A 403 -1.00 22.52 7.27
CA PHE A 403 -1.00 22.57 5.81
C PHE A 403 -0.29 21.34 5.21
N PRO A 404 -1.01 20.43 4.51
CA PRO A 404 -0.45 19.17 4.00
C PRO A 404 0.46 19.43 2.79
N ILE A 405 1.57 18.71 2.73
CA ILE A 405 2.44 18.63 1.56
C ILE A 405 1.96 17.49 0.66
N HIS A 406 1.96 17.73 -0.64
CA HIS A 406 1.61 16.74 -1.66
C HIS A 406 2.81 16.39 -2.54
N ASP A 407 2.65 15.29 -3.30
CA ASP A 407 3.67 14.88 -4.26
C ASP A 407 3.94 15.99 -5.30
N LYS A 408 5.24 16.21 -5.57
CA LYS A 408 5.75 17.23 -6.50
C LYS A 408 5.51 18.68 -6.08
N ASP A 409 5.21 18.95 -4.82
CA ASP A 409 5.24 20.31 -4.30
C ASP A 409 6.63 20.91 -4.39
N VAL A 410 6.67 22.20 -4.68
CA VAL A 410 7.91 22.96 -4.69
C VAL A 410 7.82 24.07 -3.63
N ILE A 411 8.66 23.97 -2.61
CA ILE A 411 8.79 24.97 -1.56
C ILE A 411 9.94 25.89 -1.94
N PHE A 412 9.69 27.18 -1.97
CA PHE A 412 10.69 28.19 -2.21
C PHE A 412 10.74 29.20 -1.06
N VAL A 413 11.92 29.41 -0.51
CA VAL A 413 12.15 30.40 0.53
C VAL A 413 12.94 31.56 -0.07
N ALA A 414 12.31 32.74 -0.07
CA ALA A 414 12.92 33.93 -0.64
C ALA A 414 14.08 34.45 0.23
N ASP A 415 15.06 35.04 -0.43
CA ASP A 415 16.19 35.73 0.22
C ASP A 415 15.73 37.05 0.88
N ALA A 416 16.31 37.39 2.04
CA ALA A 416 16.17 38.70 2.61
C ALA A 416 16.96 39.72 1.77
N PRO A 417 16.48 40.97 1.65
CA PRO A 417 17.23 42.05 0.92
C PRO A 417 18.66 42.19 1.41
N ALA A 418 18.88 42.06 2.72
CA ALA A 418 20.22 42.11 3.33
C ALA A 418 21.12 40.95 2.92
N ALA A 419 20.56 39.82 2.51
CA ALA A 419 21.34 38.64 2.07
C ALA A 419 22.14 38.93 0.81
N GLN A 420 21.65 39.76 -0.09
CA GLN A 420 22.38 40.19 -1.29
C GLN A 420 23.63 41.03 -0.90
N ILE A 421 23.50 41.87 0.12
CA ILE A 421 24.62 42.67 0.65
C ILE A 421 25.64 41.72 1.30
N TYR A 422 25.19 40.78 2.11
CA TYR A 422 26.07 39.78 2.74
C TYR A 422 26.82 38.93 1.72
N LYS A 423 26.14 38.45 0.68
CA LYS A 423 26.77 37.70 -0.44
C LYS A 423 27.83 38.58 -1.14
N PHE A 424 27.54 39.87 -1.34
CA PHE A 424 28.50 40.83 -1.90
C PHE A 424 29.76 40.96 -1.04
N PHE A 425 29.60 41.17 0.27
CA PHE A 425 30.76 41.30 1.17
C PHE A 425 31.53 39.99 1.31
N THR A 426 30.84 38.84 1.28
CA THR A 426 31.50 37.52 1.28
C THR A 426 32.33 37.31 0.01
N ALA A 427 31.78 37.64 -1.14
CA ALA A 427 32.50 37.59 -2.42
C ALA A 427 33.68 38.58 -2.44
N LEU A 428 33.49 39.78 -1.93
CA LEU A 428 34.54 40.78 -1.81
C LEU A 428 35.69 40.30 -0.90
N ASN A 429 35.36 39.71 0.25
CA ASN A 429 36.35 39.16 1.17
C ASN A 429 37.12 37.96 0.58
N GLN A 430 36.46 37.11 -0.25
CA GLN A 430 37.15 36.05 -0.96
C GLN A 430 38.17 36.54 -1.97
N VAL A 431 37.90 37.71 -2.60
CA VAL A 431 38.80 38.32 -3.55
C VAL A 431 39.88 39.16 -2.90
N THR A 432 39.54 39.93 -1.86
CA THR A 432 40.44 40.84 -1.19
C THR A 432 41.21 40.24 0.00
N GLY A 433 40.68 39.21 0.61
CA GLY A 433 41.27 38.54 1.78
C GLY A 433 42.72 38.05 1.52
N PRO A 434 43.04 37.38 0.41
CA PRO A 434 44.40 36.96 0.09
C PRO A 434 45.37 38.11 -0.12
N ILE A 435 44.87 39.24 -0.65
CA ILE A 435 45.69 40.44 -0.91
C ILE A 435 46.08 41.15 0.39
N VAL A 436 45.11 41.28 1.32
CA VAL A 436 45.32 41.89 2.64
C VAL A 436 46.27 41.03 3.47
N THR A 437 46.06 39.70 3.49
CA THR A 437 46.93 38.77 4.20
C THR A 437 48.37 38.81 3.62
N GLY A 438 48.50 38.85 2.30
CA GLY A 438 49.80 38.99 1.63
C GLY A 438 50.55 40.25 1.97
N LEU A 439 49.88 41.43 2.00
CA LEU A 439 50.42 42.69 2.36
C LEU A 439 50.83 42.76 3.86
N VAL A 440 50.06 42.18 4.74
CA VAL A 440 50.43 42.10 6.18
C VAL A 440 51.60 41.19 6.41
N THR A 441 51.67 40.03 5.72
CA THR A 441 52.81 39.09 5.83
C THR A 441 54.08 39.73 5.24
N CYS A 442 54.02 40.45 4.14
CA CYS A 442 55.15 41.18 3.60
C CYS A 442 55.63 42.29 4.56
N HIS A 443 54.72 42.99 5.22
CA HIS A 443 55.14 44.04 6.18
C HIS A 443 55.83 43.51 7.42
N TYR A 444 55.45 42.33 7.90
CA TYR A 444 56.11 41.65 9.02
C TYR A 444 57.35 40.86 8.60
N ALA A 445 57.51 40.47 7.35
CA ALA A 445 58.62 39.70 6.85
C ALA A 445 59.76 40.54 6.29
N ASN A 446 59.72 41.90 6.35
CA ASN A 446 60.73 42.82 5.85
C ASN A 446 61.06 42.61 4.35
N CYS A 447 60.06 42.44 3.50
CA CYS A 447 60.23 42.40 2.06
C CYS A 447 60.56 43.79 1.52
#